data_53b8f315d04f3a1b1e34c69b36e7d98c
#
_entry.id   53b8f315d04f3a1b1e34c69b36e7d98c
#
_cell.length_a   1.000
_cell.length_b   1.000
_cell.length_c   1.000
_cell.angle_alpha   90.00
_cell.angle_beta   90.00
_cell.angle_gamma   90.00
#
_symmetry.space_group_name_H-M   'P 1'
#
loop_
_entity.id
_entity.type
_entity.pdbx_description
1 polymer ?
#
loop_
_entity_poly.entity_id
_entity_poly.type
_entity_poly.pdbx_seq_one_letter_code
_entity_poly.pdbx_strand_id
1 'polypeptide(L)'
;MRLSDSFLEQLRANTDIESVISPYVNLRRRGKNLVGLCPFHNEKTPSFTVYPENGSFYCFGCGVGGDVITFVRRMENLDYMEAVKQLADRAGMALPEDGYDDTLAKKRTAVLAANRAAAKFFHSQLFTDRGRHALNYFLDRGLTMETIRHFGLGFAPDDWRALKNHLNEQGFDDILLESANLLRRSDKNGKVSYYDNFRNRVMFPIIDPRGNVIAFGGRVLDDSKPKYINTSDTLVSVSYTHLRAHETRR
;
A
#
# COMPACT_ATOMS: atom_id res chain seq x y z
N MET A 1 -12.10 -1.53 19.79
CA MET A 1 -13.10 -2.57 20.09
C MET A 1 -12.59 -3.89 19.51
N ARG A 2 -12.67 -5.00 20.22
CA ARG A 2 -12.14 -6.30 19.77
C ARG A 2 -13.32 -7.16 19.33
N LEU A 3 -13.20 -7.85 18.19
CA LEU A 3 -14.09 -8.97 17.87
C LEU A 3 -14.01 -9.98 19.01
N SER A 4 -15.12 -10.66 19.31
CA SER A 4 -15.12 -11.70 20.34
C SER A 4 -14.21 -12.85 19.93
N ASP A 5 -13.48 -13.40 20.91
CA ASP A 5 -12.60 -14.55 20.65
C ASP A 5 -13.39 -15.73 20.09
N SER A 6 -14.65 -15.90 20.52
CA SER A 6 -15.56 -16.94 19.98
C SER A 6 -15.86 -16.76 18.49
N PHE A 7 -16.07 -15.53 18.01
CA PHE A 7 -16.27 -15.29 16.58
C PHE A 7 -15.01 -15.62 15.77
N LEU A 8 -13.84 -15.22 16.27
CA LEU A 8 -12.57 -15.51 15.60
C LEU A 8 -12.25 -17.00 15.57
N GLU A 9 -12.59 -17.75 16.63
CA GLU A 9 -12.46 -19.19 16.67
C GLU A 9 -13.41 -19.85 15.65
N GLN A 10 -14.68 -19.44 15.59
CA GLN A 10 -15.62 -19.92 14.60
C GLN A 10 -15.18 -19.60 13.17
N LEU A 11 -14.66 -18.41 12.92
CA LEU A 11 -14.13 -18.02 11.61
C LEU A 11 -12.97 -18.92 11.19
N ARG A 12 -12.02 -19.19 12.10
CA ARG A 12 -10.91 -20.13 11.83
C ARG A 12 -11.39 -21.53 11.58
N ALA A 13 -12.35 -22.01 12.37
CA ALA A 13 -12.91 -23.36 12.23
C ALA A 13 -13.69 -23.55 10.92
N ASN A 14 -14.38 -22.49 10.44
CA ASN A 14 -15.15 -22.53 9.20
C ASN A 14 -14.32 -22.14 7.95
N THR A 15 -13.04 -21.86 8.13
CA THR A 15 -12.14 -21.46 7.03
C THR A 15 -11.05 -22.51 6.85
N ASP A 16 -11.16 -23.30 5.78
CA ASP A 16 -10.11 -24.26 5.42
C ASP A 16 -8.88 -23.53 4.88
N ILE A 17 -7.76 -23.62 5.60
CA ILE A 17 -6.52 -22.94 5.27
C ILE A 17 -5.92 -23.41 3.93
N GLU A 18 -6.10 -24.69 3.56
CA GLU A 18 -5.66 -25.21 2.26
C GLU A 18 -6.41 -24.51 1.13
N SER A 19 -7.73 -24.38 1.25
CA SER A 19 -8.58 -23.72 0.24
C SER A 19 -8.27 -22.24 0.06
N VAL A 20 -7.80 -21.57 1.13
CA VAL A 20 -7.42 -20.15 1.09
C VAL A 20 -6.06 -19.97 0.46
N ILE A 21 -5.09 -20.86 0.71
CA ILE A 21 -3.71 -20.72 0.27
C ILE A 21 -3.49 -21.25 -1.14
N SER A 22 -4.19 -22.30 -1.56
CA SER A 22 -4.01 -22.96 -2.87
C SER A 22 -4.10 -22.05 -4.09
N PRO A 23 -4.93 -20.98 -4.12
CA PRO A 23 -4.95 -20.04 -5.24
C PRO A 23 -3.63 -19.25 -5.42
N TYR A 24 -2.82 -19.12 -4.37
CA TYR A 24 -1.58 -18.33 -4.37
C TYR A 24 -0.33 -19.19 -4.42
N VAL A 25 -0.40 -20.44 -3.91
CA VAL A 25 0.75 -21.32 -3.74
C VAL A 25 0.42 -22.71 -4.29
N ASN A 26 1.26 -23.22 -5.18
CA ASN A 26 1.14 -24.59 -5.64
C ASN A 26 1.59 -25.54 -4.52
N LEU A 27 0.63 -26.06 -3.76
CA LEU A 27 0.84 -26.92 -2.61
C LEU A 27 0.97 -28.39 -3.03
N ARG A 28 1.92 -29.10 -2.44
CA ARG A 28 2.10 -30.54 -2.60
C ARG A 28 2.01 -31.23 -1.24
N ARG A 29 1.30 -32.34 -1.17
CA ARG A 29 1.13 -33.09 0.08
C ARG A 29 2.47 -33.75 0.49
N ARG A 30 2.84 -33.58 1.78
CA ARG A 30 3.98 -34.22 2.40
C ARG A 30 3.57 -34.75 3.76
N GLY A 31 3.14 -36.03 3.80
CA GLY A 31 2.52 -36.63 4.98
C GLY A 31 1.17 -35.95 5.30
N LYS A 32 1.02 -35.44 6.52
CA LYS A 32 -0.18 -34.70 6.97
C LYS A 32 -0.17 -33.23 6.58
N ASN A 33 0.98 -32.70 6.14
CA ASN A 33 1.15 -31.30 5.82
C ASN A 33 1.19 -31.07 4.30
N LEU A 34 1.13 -29.78 3.92
CA LEU A 34 1.29 -29.34 2.54
C LEU A 34 2.51 -28.42 2.44
N VAL A 35 3.27 -28.56 1.36
CA VAL A 35 4.53 -27.82 1.18
C VAL A 35 4.51 -27.15 -0.20
N GLY A 36 5.00 -25.91 -0.28
CA GLY A 36 5.12 -25.14 -1.52
C GLY A 36 6.24 -24.10 -1.46
N LEU A 37 6.40 -23.35 -2.55
CA LEU A 37 7.28 -22.18 -2.58
C LEU A 37 6.60 -21.04 -1.81
N CYS A 38 7.39 -20.31 -1.01
CA CYS A 38 6.87 -19.22 -0.20
C CYS A 38 6.40 -18.03 -1.06
N PRO A 39 5.19 -17.51 -0.88
CA PRO A 39 4.72 -16.35 -1.62
C PRO A 39 5.29 -15.03 -1.06
N PHE A 40 5.94 -15.05 0.11
CA PHE A 40 6.44 -13.87 0.81
C PHE A 40 7.92 -13.59 0.59
N HIS A 41 8.67 -14.50 -0.01
CA HIS A 41 10.06 -14.30 -0.41
C HIS A 41 10.41 -15.18 -1.63
N ASN A 42 11.44 -14.79 -2.35
CA ASN A 42 11.88 -15.54 -3.53
C ASN A 42 12.76 -16.73 -3.12
N GLU A 43 12.36 -17.95 -3.52
CA GLU A 43 13.10 -19.19 -3.25
C GLU A 43 12.93 -20.19 -4.39
N LYS A 44 13.89 -21.10 -4.53
CA LYS A 44 13.84 -22.21 -5.51
C LYS A 44 13.49 -23.55 -4.86
N THR A 45 13.65 -23.67 -3.58
CA THR A 45 13.39 -24.90 -2.81
C THR A 45 12.21 -24.66 -1.87
N PRO A 46 11.16 -25.51 -1.89
CA PRO A 46 9.99 -25.30 -1.07
C PRO A 46 10.32 -25.29 0.44
N SER A 47 10.04 -24.16 1.09
CA SER A 47 10.20 -24.01 2.56
C SER A 47 8.91 -23.55 3.25
N PHE A 48 7.85 -23.30 2.50
CA PHE A 48 6.55 -22.91 3.01
C PHE A 48 5.73 -24.16 3.34
N THR A 49 5.32 -24.31 4.59
CA THR A 49 4.57 -25.46 5.08
C THR A 49 3.22 -25.01 5.62
N VAL A 50 2.15 -25.68 5.19
CA VAL A 50 0.79 -25.51 5.71
C VAL A 50 0.45 -26.72 6.56
N TYR A 51 -0.15 -26.47 7.71
CA TYR A 51 -0.58 -27.46 8.71
C TYR A 51 -2.11 -27.45 8.79
N PRO A 52 -2.83 -28.24 7.96
CA PRO A 52 -4.28 -28.20 7.91
C PRO A 52 -4.94 -28.54 9.27
N GLU A 53 -4.38 -29.50 10.01
CA GLU A 53 -4.90 -29.90 11.32
C GLU A 53 -4.91 -28.75 12.35
N ASN A 54 -3.96 -27.81 12.23
CA ASN A 54 -3.81 -26.68 13.17
C ASN A 54 -4.31 -25.35 12.58
N GLY A 55 -4.78 -25.34 11.31
CA GLY A 55 -5.18 -24.12 10.63
C GLY A 55 -4.07 -23.07 10.52
N SER A 56 -2.79 -23.50 10.42
CA SER A 56 -1.62 -22.61 10.47
C SER A 56 -0.68 -22.87 9.31
N PHE A 57 0.21 -21.90 9.06
CA PHE A 57 1.32 -22.03 8.12
C PHE A 57 2.61 -21.49 8.72
N TYR A 58 3.73 -21.96 8.21
CA TYR A 58 5.05 -21.45 8.56
C TYR A 58 6.03 -21.60 7.39
N CYS A 59 6.84 -20.58 7.16
CA CYS A 59 7.92 -20.62 6.19
C CYS A 59 9.27 -20.74 6.89
N PHE A 60 9.99 -21.83 6.65
CA PHE A 60 11.32 -22.06 7.24
C PHE A 60 12.43 -21.23 6.58
N GLY A 61 12.16 -20.60 5.41
CA GLY A 61 13.12 -19.72 4.74
C GLY A 61 13.12 -18.30 5.28
N CYS A 62 11.95 -17.66 5.45
CA CYS A 62 11.86 -16.27 5.91
C CYS A 62 11.27 -16.09 7.31
N GLY A 63 10.87 -17.19 7.99
CA GLY A 63 10.31 -17.14 9.35
C GLY A 63 8.87 -16.60 9.43
N VAL A 64 8.22 -16.32 8.31
CA VAL A 64 6.83 -15.86 8.30
C VAL A 64 5.91 -17.03 8.63
N GLY A 65 5.02 -16.83 9.59
CA GLY A 65 4.02 -17.83 9.98
C GLY A 65 2.78 -17.19 10.58
N GLY A 66 1.73 -18.00 10.77
CA GLY A 66 0.48 -17.57 11.37
C GLY A 66 -0.71 -18.44 10.96
N ASP A 67 -1.90 -17.88 11.17
CA ASP A 67 -3.19 -18.45 10.80
C ASP A 67 -3.68 -17.96 9.43
N VAL A 68 -4.85 -18.37 9.03
CA VAL A 68 -5.50 -17.96 7.79
C VAL A 68 -5.69 -16.44 7.69
N ILE A 69 -5.99 -15.76 8.81
CA ILE A 69 -6.16 -14.32 8.86
C ILE A 69 -4.82 -13.63 8.56
N THR A 70 -3.75 -14.11 9.18
CA THR A 70 -2.39 -13.61 8.96
C THR A 70 -1.94 -13.82 7.51
N PHE A 71 -2.29 -14.96 6.91
CA PHE A 71 -1.98 -15.23 5.51
C PHE A 71 -2.66 -14.22 4.57
N VAL A 72 -3.99 -14.07 4.68
CA VAL A 72 -4.77 -13.15 3.83
C VAL A 72 -4.31 -11.71 4.01
N ARG A 73 -4.06 -11.27 5.25
CA ARG A 73 -3.50 -9.93 5.53
C ARG A 73 -2.23 -9.65 4.74
N ARG A 74 -1.30 -10.59 4.74
CA ARG A 74 0.01 -10.43 4.09
C ARG A 74 -0.08 -10.55 2.57
N MET A 75 -0.86 -11.51 2.05
CA MET A 75 -1.02 -11.72 0.61
C MET A 75 -1.74 -10.56 -0.05
N GLU A 76 -2.80 -10.10 0.59
CA GLU A 76 -3.71 -9.11 0.05
C GLU A 76 -3.40 -7.68 0.53
N ASN A 77 -2.34 -7.51 1.36
CA ASN A 77 -1.98 -6.25 2.00
C ASN A 77 -3.19 -5.59 2.71
N LEU A 78 -3.95 -6.41 3.46
CA LEU A 78 -5.14 -5.99 4.20
C LEU A 78 -4.80 -5.62 5.64
N ASP A 79 -5.62 -4.74 6.23
CA ASP A 79 -5.65 -4.66 7.68
C ASP A 79 -6.33 -5.89 8.30
N TYR A 80 -6.28 -5.98 9.66
CA TYR A 80 -6.82 -7.15 10.36
C TYR A 80 -8.32 -7.32 10.12
N MET A 81 -9.09 -6.24 10.16
CA MET A 81 -10.54 -6.28 10.03
C MET A 81 -10.97 -6.53 8.58
N GLU A 82 -10.26 -5.98 7.60
CA GLU A 82 -10.50 -6.26 6.18
C GLU A 82 -10.29 -7.75 5.87
N ALA A 83 -9.22 -8.36 6.40
CA ALA A 83 -8.97 -9.78 6.23
C ALA A 83 -10.04 -10.65 6.91
N VAL A 84 -10.44 -10.27 8.13
CA VAL A 84 -11.54 -10.96 8.83
C VAL A 84 -12.85 -10.86 8.05
N LYS A 85 -13.18 -9.67 7.54
CA LYS A 85 -14.39 -9.46 6.72
C LYS A 85 -14.36 -10.33 5.46
N GLN A 86 -13.27 -10.31 4.71
CA GLN A 86 -13.12 -11.09 3.49
C GLN A 86 -13.25 -12.60 3.76
N LEU A 87 -12.69 -13.10 4.86
CA LEU A 87 -12.81 -14.50 5.25
C LEU A 87 -14.22 -14.84 5.75
N ALA A 88 -14.87 -13.93 6.49
CA ALA A 88 -16.25 -14.09 6.95
C ALA A 88 -17.22 -14.16 5.75
N ASP A 89 -17.09 -13.24 4.78
CA ASP A 89 -17.87 -13.23 3.54
C ASP A 89 -17.66 -14.55 2.76
N ARG A 90 -16.43 -15.04 2.67
CA ARG A 90 -16.11 -16.33 2.03
C ARG A 90 -16.69 -17.54 2.78
N ALA A 91 -16.73 -17.49 4.10
CA ALA A 91 -17.29 -18.53 4.96
C ALA A 91 -18.82 -18.42 5.14
N GLY A 92 -19.48 -17.41 4.53
CA GLY A 92 -20.92 -17.16 4.70
C GLY A 92 -21.30 -16.72 6.13
N MET A 93 -20.35 -16.16 6.88
CA MET A 93 -20.55 -15.71 8.26
C MET A 93 -20.84 -14.21 8.30
N ALA A 94 -21.93 -13.82 8.99
CA ALA A 94 -22.21 -12.42 9.25
C ALA A 94 -21.23 -11.88 10.31
N LEU A 95 -20.70 -10.67 10.06
CA LEU A 95 -19.90 -9.98 11.08
C LEU A 95 -20.82 -9.57 12.25
N PRO A 96 -20.34 -9.64 13.51
CA PRO A 96 -21.07 -9.10 14.64
C PRO A 96 -21.33 -7.60 14.45
N GLU A 97 -22.58 -7.16 14.60
CA GLU A 97 -22.99 -5.76 14.39
C GLU A 97 -22.28 -4.79 15.36
N ASP A 98 -21.88 -5.26 16.53
CA ASP A 98 -21.28 -4.43 17.60
C ASP A 98 -19.76 -4.21 17.49
N GLY A 99 -19.08 -4.66 16.45
CA GLY A 99 -17.62 -4.71 16.42
C GLY A 99 -16.93 -4.05 15.21
N TYR A 100 -17.66 -3.60 14.20
CA TYR A 100 -17.05 -3.06 12.99
C TYR A 100 -16.90 -1.54 13.07
N ASP A 101 -15.68 -1.05 13.27
CA ASP A 101 -15.36 0.36 13.06
C ASP A 101 -15.14 0.62 11.57
N ASP A 102 -16.24 0.89 10.87
CA ASP A 102 -16.29 1.28 9.46
C ASP A 102 -15.49 2.59 9.17
N THR A 103 -15.13 3.33 10.21
CA THR A 103 -14.43 4.62 10.12
C THR A 103 -13.01 4.47 9.57
N LEU A 104 -12.27 3.44 10.00
CA LEU A 104 -10.90 3.20 9.50
C LEU A 104 -10.90 2.70 8.06
N ALA A 105 -11.83 1.80 7.71
CA ALA A 105 -11.98 1.33 6.33
C ALA A 105 -12.38 2.46 5.39
N LYS A 106 -13.31 3.32 5.78
CA LYS A 106 -13.69 4.53 5.04
C LYS A 106 -12.53 5.50 4.88
N LYS A 107 -11.77 5.75 5.96
CA LYS A 107 -10.58 6.61 5.90
C LYS A 107 -9.52 6.04 4.96
N ARG A 108 -9.26 4.73 5.01
CA ARG A 108 -8.32 4.06 4.10
C ARG A 108 -8.74 4.21 2.64
N THR A 109 -10.02 3.95 2.34
CA THR A 109 -10.57 4.11 1.00
C THR A 109 -10.44 5.55 0.52
N ALA A 110 -10.71 6.54 1.38
CA ALA A 110 -10.57 7.95 1.07
C ALA A 110 -9.10 8.35 0.80
N VAL A 111 -8.14 7.84 1.59
CA VAL A 111 -6.71 8.07 1.35
C VAL A 111 -6.26 7.47 0.02
N LEU A 112 -6.70 6.25 -0.33
CA LEU A 112 -6.39 5.63 -1.63
C LEU A 112 -6.99 6.44 -2.79
N ALA A 113 -8.20 6.96 -2.64
CA ALA A 113 -8.83 7.82 -3.63
C ALA A 113 -8.05 9.14 -3.82
N ALA A 114 -7.61 9.77 -2.73
CA ALA A 114 -6.79 10.99 -2.76
C ALA A 114 -5.43 10.72 -3.44
N ASN A 115 -4.75 9.61 -3.10
CA ASN A 115 -3.49 9.23 -3.73
C ASN A 115 -3.66 8.98 -5.24
N ARG A 116 -4.73 8.30 -5.65
CA ARG A 116 -5.03 8.08 -7.08
C ARG A 116 -5.25 9.41 -7.82
N ALA A 117 -5.97 10.36 -7.21
CA ALA A 117 -6.20 11.70 -7.78
C ALA A 117 -4.87 12.49 -7.87
N ALA A 118 -4.04 12.45 -6.83
CA ALA A 118 -2.72 13.07 -6.82
C ALA A 118 -1.78 12.48 -7.89
N ALA A 119 -1.79 11.15 -8.09
CA ALA A 119 -0.99 10.51 -9.14
C ALA A 119 -1.40 11.00 -10.53
N LYS A 120 -2.70 11.10 -10.80
CA LYS A 120 -3.22 11.66 -12.07
C LYS A 120 -2.80 13.11 -12.26
N PHE A 121 -2.87 13.92 -11.20
CA PHE A 121 -2.43 15.30 -11.23
C PHE A 121 -0.94 15.38 -11.58
N PHE A 122 -0.05 14.72 -10.83
CA PHE A 122 1.38 14.75 -11.10
C PHE A 122 1.71 14.24 -12.51
N HIS A 123 1.05 13.17 -12.95
CA HIS A 123 1.24 12.65 -14.31
C HIS A 123 0.84 13.68 -15.36
N SER A 124 -0.31 14.36 -15.21
CA SER A 124 -0.74 15.40 -16.14
C SER A 124 0.22 16.59 -16.19
N GLN A 125 0.75 17.00 -15.02
CA GLN A 125 1.69 18.13 -14.93
C GLN A 125 3.01 17.85 -15.68
N LEU A 126 3.42 16.61 -15.81
CA LEU A 126 4.62 16.21 -16.55
C LEU A 126 4.56 16.61 -18.03
N PHE A 127 3.36 16.65 -18.62
CA PHE A 127 3.11 16.94 -20.04
C PHE A 127 2.72 18.40 -20.30
N THR A 128 2.76 19.25 -19.29
CA THR A 128 2.59 20.70 -19.43
C THR A 128 3.93 21.39 -19.76
N ASP A 129 3.87 22.67 -20.21
CA ASP A 129 5.09 23.45 -20.42
C ASP A 129 5.94 23.58 -19.13
N ARG A 130 5.27 23.65 -17.96
CA ARG A 130 5.94 23.67 -16.65
C ARG A 130 6.67 22.35 -16.34
N GLY A 131 6.18 21.22 -16.85
CA GLY A 131 6.76 19.89 -16.63
C GLY A 131 7.80 19.47 -17.67
N ARG A 132 8.04 20.26 -18.73
CA ARG A 132 8.92 19.88 -19.84
C ARG A 132 10.34 19.51 -19.39
N HIS A 133 10.91 20.24 -18.45
CA HIS A 133 12.24 19.94 -17.90
C HIS A 133 12.27 18.63 -17.12
N ALA A 134 11.18 18.28 -16.43
CA ALA A 134 11.03 17.01 -15.73
C ALA A 134 10.85 15.83 -16.69
N LEU A 135 10.12 16.04 -17.79
CA LEU A 135 9.99 15.04 -18.86
C LEU A 135 11.35 14.77 -19.50
N ASN A 136 12.11 15.84 -19.86
CA ASN A 136 13.45 15.70 -20.43
C ASN A 136 14.38 14.95 -19.47
N TYR A 137 14.32 15.23 -18.16
CA TYR A 137 15.07 14.49 -17.14
C TYR A 137 14.86 12.98 -17.21
N PHE A 138 13.62 12.51 -17.42
CA PHE A 138 13.34 11.09 -17.58
C PHE A 138 13.88 10.54 -18.91
N LEU A 139 13.71 11.26 -20.01
CA LEU A 139 14.18 10.85 -21.34
C LEU A 139 15.71 10.78 -21.39
N ASP A 140 16.42 11.74 -20.82
CA ASP A 140 17.89 11.79 -20.75
C ASP A 140 18.47 10.62 -19.93
N ARG A 141 17.66 10.03 -19.04
CA ARG A 141 18.00 8.81 -18.29
C ARG A 141 17.61 7.52 -19.01
N GLY A 142 17.20 7.61 -20.25
CA GLY A 142 16.88 6.46 -21.09
C GLY A 142 15.50 5.87 -20.87
N LEU A 143 14.59 6.54 -20.13
CA LEU A 143 13.22 6.09 -20.01
C LEU A 143 12.46 6.41 -21.29
N THR A 144 11.69 5.45 -21.79
CA THR A 144 10.79 5.67 -22.94
C THR A 144 9.49 6.31 -22.51
N MET A 145 8.79 6.94 -23.46
CA MET A 145 7.44 7.50 -23.20
C MET A 145 6.46 6.41 -22.76
N GLU A 146 6.62 5.20 -23.26
CA GLU A 146 5.83 4.04 -22.85
C GLU A 146 6.06 3.71 -21.37
N THR A 147 7.32 3.63 -20.93
CA THR A 147 7.70 3.40 -19.54
C THR A 147 7.15 4.50 -18.63
N ILE A 148 7.29 5.78 -19.03
CA ILE A 148 6.79 6.94 -18.25
C ILE A 148 5.27 6.83 -18.03
N ARG A 149 4.53 6.48 -19.08
CA ARG A 149 3.07 6.31 -19.00
C ARG A 149 2.67 5.06 -18.22
N HIS A 150 3.36 3.95 -18.47
CA HIS A 150 3.07 2.67 -17.80
C HIS A 150 3.20 2.78 -16.28
N PHE A 151 4.28 3.40 -15.81
CA PHE A 151 4.51 3.58 -14.36
C PHE A 151 3.86 4.84 -13.78
N GLY A 152 3.16 5.63 -14.58
CA GLY A 152 2.48 6.85 -14.11
C GLY A 152 3.44 7.89 -13.54
N LEU A 153 4.67 7.97 -14.07
CA LEU A 153 5.65 8.95 -13.61
C LEU A 153 5.12 10.36 -13.79
N GLY A 154 5.47 11.28 -12.89
CA GLY A 154 4.87 12.60 -12.84
C GLY A 154 5.82 13.71 -12.46
N PHE A 155 5.28 14.90 -12.33
CA PHE A 155 5.96 16.09 -11.87
C PHE A 155 5.11 16.87 -10.87
N ALA A 156 5.68 17.21 -9.73
CA ALA A 156 5.10 18.13 -8.77
C ALA A 156 5.60 19.54 -9.10
N PRO A 157 4.74 20.48 -9.52
CA PRO A 157 5.13 21.84 -9.86
C PRO A 157 5.81 22.55 -8.70
N ASP A 158 6.62 23.58 -9.01
CA ASP A 158 7.18 24.49 -8.01
C ASP A 158 6.12 25.51 -7.57
N ASP A 159 5.14 25.01 -6.82
CA ASP A 159 4.02 25.76 -6.30
C ASP A 159 3.65 25.21 -4.91
N TRP A 160 3.24 26.11 -4.02
CA TRP A 160 2.90 25.75 -2.66
C TRP A 160 1.49 25.14 -2.49
N ARG A 161 0.62 25.29 -3.49
CA ARG A 161 -0.80 24.94 -3.39
C ARG A 161 -1.38 24.34 -4.66
N ALA A 162 -0.58 24.02 -5.65
CA ALA A 162 -1.10 23.50 -6.93
C ALA A 162 -1.86 22.18 -6.73
N LEU A 163 -1.27 21.21 -6.02
CA LEU A 163 -1.93 19.95 -5.72
C LEU A 163 -3.12 20.16 -4.78
N LYS A 164 -2.93 20.95 -3.70
CA LYS A 164 -3.97 21.27 -2.73
C LYS A 164 -5.21 21.80 -3.42
N ASN A 165 -5.07 22.87 -4.20
CA ASN A 165 -6.21 23.51 -4.88
C ASN A 165 -6.91 22.53 -5.82
N HIS A 166 -6.15 21.79 -6.63
CA HIS A 166 -6.69 20.80 -7.54
C HIS A 166 -7.49 19.68 -6.84
N LEU A 167 -7.01 19.19 -5.71
CA LEU A 167 -7.69 18.12 -4.97
C LEU A 167 -8.88 18.65 -4.16
N ASN A 168 -8.80 19.88 -3.63
CA ASN A 168 -9.93 20.50 -2.94
C ASN A 168 -11.10 20.76 -3.90
N GLU A 169 -10.83 21.15 -5.15
CA GLU A 169 -11.85 21.26 -6.21
C GLU A 169 -12.56 19.93 -6.49
N GLN A 170 -11.90 18.79 -6.22
CA GLN A 170 -12.48 17.45 -6.34
C GLN A 170 -13.16 16.97 -5.05
N GLY A 171 -13.25 17.81 -4.01
CA GLY A 171 -13.94 17.52 -2.77
C GLY A 171 -13.10 16.83 -1.69
N PHE A 172 -11.78 16.70 -1.87
CA PHE A 172 -10.90 16.21 -0.81
C PHE A 172 -10.56 17.34 0.17
N ASP A 173 -10.78 17.11 1.47
CA ASP A 173 -10.44 18.10 2.50
C ASP A 173 -8.97 18.07 2.91
N ASP A 174 -8.49 19.18 3.49
CA ASP A 174 -7.08 19.35 3.87
C ASP A 174 -6.62 18.34 4.94
N ILE A 175 -7.49 17.91 5.84
CA ILE A 175 -7.17 16.95 6.92
C ILE A 175 -6.93 15.56 6.33
N LEU A 176 -7.77 15.14 5.38
CA LEU A 176 -7.57 13.90 4.65
C LEU A 176 -6.27 13.94 3.86
N LEU A 177 -6.01 15.04 3.15
CA LEU A 177 -4.79 15.20 2.34
C LEU A 177 -3.52 15.24 3.20
N GLU A 178 -3.57 15.82 4.41
CA GLU A 178 -2.50 15.72 5.40
C GLU A 178 -2.31 14.27 5.86
N SER A 179 -3.39 13.55 6.17
CA SER A 179 -3.32 12.14 6.58
C SER A 179 -2.77 11.21 5.50
N ALA A 180 -2.94 11.57 4.22
CA ALA A 180 -2.32 10.92 3.06
C ALA A 180 -0.86 11.36 2.82
N ASN A 181 -0.32 12.27 3.64
CA ASN A 181 1.01 12.88 3.48
C ASN A 181 1.21 13.62 2.14
N LEU A 182 0.11 14.05 1.51
CA LEU A 182 0.12 14.87 0.31
C LEU A 182 0.31 16.35 0.64
N LEU A 183 -0.21 16.78 1.80
CA LEU A 183 -0.03 18.10 2.36
C LEU A 183 0.76 18.07 3.66
N ARG A 184 1.35 19.21 3.99
CA ARG A 184 1.94 19.51 5.31
C ARG A 184 1.16 20.62 5.99
N ARG A 185 0.96 20.45 7.29
CA ARG A 185 0.39 21.46 8.15
C ARG A 185 1.48 22.42 8.65
N SER A 186 1.16 23.69 8.65
CA SER A 186 1.96 24.74 9.29
C SER A 186 1.07 25.47 10.29
N ASP A 187 1.56 25.64 11.51
CA ASP A 187 0.94 26.48 12.53
C ASP A 187 1.87 27.64 12.84
N LYS A 188 1.48 28.83 12.37
CA LYS A 188 2.22 30.06 12.65
C LYS A 188 1.30 31.05 13.33
N ASN A 189 1.63 31.42 14.56
CA ASN A 189 0.87 32.37 15.38
C ASN A 189 -0.62 31.99 15.56
N GLY A 190 -0.89 30.70 15.78
CA GLY A 190 -2.26 30.19 15.93
C GLY A 190 -3.06 30.08 14.63
N LYS A 191 -2.46 30.43 13.49
CA LYS A 191 -3.08 30.27 12.17
C LYS A 191 -2.60 28.99 11.49
N VAL A 192 -3.49 28.00 11.40
CA VAL A 192 -3.26 26.75 10.70
C VAL A 192 -3.37 26.97 9.19
N SER A 193 -2.39 26.49 8.43
CA SER A 193 -2.39 26.49 6.96
C SER A 193 -1.82 25.16 6.44
N TYR A 194 -2.25 24.78 5.25
CA TYR A 194 -1.79 23.55 4.57
C TYR A 194 -1.13 23.92 3.25
N TYR A 195 -0.06 23.19 2.91
CA TYR A 195 0.71 23.38 1.69
C TYR A 195 1.20 22.04 1.14
N ASP A 196 1.51 22.00 -0.16
CA ASP A 196 1.94 20.80 -0.87
C ASP A 196 3.23 20.23 -0.28
N ASN A 197 3.22 18.92 0.03
CA ASN A 197 4.41 18.23 0.54
C ASN A 197 5.49 18.09 -0.55
N PHE A 198 5.07 17.81 -1.78
CA PHE A 198 5.95 17.64 -2.93
C PHE A 198 5.91 18.89 -3.81
N ARG A 199 7.06 19.50 -4.04
CA ARG A 199 7.24 20.68 -4.91
C ARG A 199 8.54 20.58 -5.67
N ASN A 200 8.56 21.02 -6.93
CA ASN A 200 9.72 20.99 -7.82
C ASN A 200 10.41 19.62 -7.84
N ARG A 201 9.62 18.54 -8.05
CA ARG A 201 10.14 17.16 -7.99
C ARG A 201 9.57 16.31 -9.10
N VAL A 202 10.41 15.45 -9.68
CA VAL A 202 9.92 14.29 -10.41
C VAL A 202 9.31 13.31 -9.43
N MET A 203 8.15 12.72 -9.80
CA MET A 203 7.32 11.92 -8.91
C MET A 203 7.23 10.48 -9.39
N PHE A 204 7.36 9.58 -8.43
CA PHE A 204 7.28 8.12 -8.62
C PHE A 204 6.15 7.59 -7.75
N PRO A 205 5.00 7.20 -8.32
CA PRO A 205 3.96 6.55 -7.53
C PRO A 205 4.43 5.16 -7.11
N ILE A 206 4.14 4.79 -5.87
CA ILE A 206 4.35 3.46 -5.33
C ILE A 206 3.01 2.75 -5.37
N ILE A 207 2.97 1.65 -6.14
CA ILE A 207 1.72 0.94 -6.45
C ILE A 207 1.77 -0.42 -5.77
N ASP A 208 0.70 -0.80 -5.09
CA ASP A 208 0.55 -2.12 -4.49
C ASP A 208 0.19 -3.18 -5.56
N PRO A 209 0.25 -4.49 -5.25
CA PRO A 209 -0.10 -5.55 -6.22
C PRO A 209 -1.54 -5.49 -6.75
N ARG A 210 -2.43 -4.73 -6.11
CA ARG A 210 -3.82 -4.51 -6.55
C ARG A 210 -3.97 -3.31 -7.48
N GLY A 211 -2.87 -2.59 -7.76
CA GLY A 211 -2.89 -1.38 -8.59
C GLY A 211 -3.30 -0.11 -7.84
N ASN A 212 -3.32 -0.11 -6.50
CA ASN A 212 -3.57 1.09 -5.72
C ASN A 212 -2.30 1.90 -5.55
N VAL A 213 -2.39 3.22 -5.69
CA VAL A 213 -1.30 4.13 -5.35
C VAL A 213 -1.29 4.30 -3.82
N ILE A 214 -0.29 3.73 -3.15
CA ILE A 214 -0.18 3.73 -1.69
C ILE A 214 0.74 4.82 -1.15
N ALA A 215 1.69 5.29 -1.97
CA ALA A 215 2.70 6.29 -1.56
C ALA A 215 3.34 6.96 -2.79
N PHE A 216 4.22 7.92 -2.54
CA PHE A 216 5.02 8.60 -3.55
C PHE A 216 6.48 8.73 -3.12
N GLY A 217 7.39 8.58 -4.06
CA GLY A 217 8.75 9.08 -3.98
C GLY A 217 8.89 10.34 -4.83
N GLY A 218 9.60 11.36 -4.32
CA GLY A 218 9.85 12.59 -5.05
C GLY A 218 11.35 12.95 -5.05
N ARG A 219 11.95 13.23 -6.22
CA ARG A 219 13.33 13.66 -6.36
C ARG A 219 13.38 15.06 -6.95
N VAL A 220 14.17 15.97 -6.32
CA VAL A 220 14.43 17.31 -6.90
C VAL A 220 15.25 17.21 -8.18
N LEU A 221 15.07 18.20 -9.05
CA LEU A 221 15.81 18.34 -10.30
C LEU A 221 17.01 19.31 -10.19
N ASP A 222 17.08 20.03 -9.09
CA ASP A 222 18.14 20.98 -8.74
C ASP A 222 18.96 20.49 -7.52
N ASP A 223 19.82 21.34 -6.98
CA ASP A 223 20.67 21.05 -5.82
C ASP A 223 19.98 21.30 -4.47
N SER A 224 18.65 21.53 -4.47
CA SER A 224 17.88 21.75 -3.25
C SER A 224 17.84 20.50 -2.37
N LYS A 225 17.77 20.69 -1.06
CA LYS A 225 17.73 19.60 -0.08
C LYS A 225 16.36 19.54 0.60
N PRO A 226 15.90 18.34 0.97
CA PRO A 226 16.50 17.03 0.73
C PRO A 226 16.34 16.56 -0.72
N LYS A 227 17.34 15.87 -1.26
CA LYS A 227 17.35 15.35 -2.65
C LYS A 227 16.16 14.43 -2.93
N TYR A 228 15.80 13.60 -1.95
CA TYR A 228 14.64 12.69 -2.02
C TYR A 228 13.70 12.94 -0.87
N ILE A 229 12.41 12.91 -1.15
CA ILE A 229 11.32 12.88 -0.16
C ILE A 229 10.42 11.71 -0.53
N ASN A 230 10.09 10.89 0.46
CA ASN A 230 9.10 9.83 0.33
C ASN A 230 7.90 10.14 1.20
N THR A 231 6.73 9.61 0.84
CA THR A 231 5.57 9.60 1.71
C THR A 231 5.96 8.94 3.04
N SER A 232 5.68 9.60 4.15
CA SER A 232 5.81 9.01 5.49
C SER A 232 4.72 7.95 5.71
N ASP A 233 4.78 7.24 6.86
CA ASP A 233 3.79 6.22 7.20
C ASP A 233 2.37 6.81 7.19
N THR A 234 1.47 6.13 6.49
CA THR A 234 0.05 6.48 6.38
C THR A 234 -0.80 5.23 6.64
N LEU A 235 -2.12 5.40 6.68
CA LEU A 235 -3.05 4.26 6.84
C LEU A 235 -2.95 3.22 5.70
N VAL A 236 -2.38 3.57 4.56
CA VAL A 236 -2.28 2.71 3.36
C VAL A 236 -0.84 2.34 3.01
N SER A 237 0.15 3.01 3.59
CA SER A 237 1.58 2.75 3.37
C SER A 237 2.22 2.42 4.71
N VAL A 238 2.53 1.15 4.93
CA VAL A 238 3.35 0.71 6.05
C VAL A 238 4.80 0.78 5.62
N SER A 239 5.56 1.56 6.35
CA SER A 239 7.00 1.86 6.24
C SER A 239 7.85 1.05 5.28
N TYR A 240 8.62 1.74 4.47
CA TYR A 240 9.72 1.29 3.59
C TYR A 240 10.75 0.36 4.27
N THR A 241 10.68 0.16 5.58
CA THR A 241 11.54 -0.77 6.33
C THR A 241 11.36 -2.22 5.90
N HIS A 242 10.20 -2.61 5.37
CA HIS A 242 9.99 -3.96 4.87
C HIS A 242 10.63 -4.21 3.50
N LEU A 243 10.69 -3.21 2.62
CA LEU A 243 11.37 -3.33 1.33
C LEU A 243 12.90 -3.29 1.47
N ARG A 244 13.46 -2.53 2.43
CA ARG A 244 14.90 -2.52 2.71
C ARG A 244 15.43 -3.84 3.26
N ALA A 245 14.61 -4.64 3.95
CA ALA A 245 15.04 -5.93 4.47
C ALA A 245 15.32 -6.97 3.36
N HIS A 246 14.80 -6.77 2.15
CA HIS A 246 15.01 -7.67 1.01
C HIS A 246 16.15 -7.27 0.07
N GLU A 247 16.57 -6.00 0.05
CA GLU A 247 17.62 -5.52 -0.87
C GLU A 247 19.03 -5.55 -0.29
N THR A 248 19.22 -5.73 1.02
CA THR A 248 20.54 -5.65 1.66
C THR A 248 21.19 -7.00 1.96
N ARG A 249 20.69 -8.10 1.42
CA ARG A 249 21.37 -9.40 1.45
C ARG A 249 21.82 -9.81 0.05
N ARG A 250 22.86 -9.19 -0.43
CA ARG A 250 23.82 -9.73 -1.41
C ARG A 250 25.17 -9.82 -0.76
#